data_752059f7aa51a340f8eaeb3f49f32dab
#
_entry.id   752059f7aa51a340f8eaeb3f49f32dab
#
_cell.length_a   1.000
_cell.length_b   1.000
_cell.length_c   1.000
_cell.angle_alpha   90.00
_cell.angle_beta   90.00
_cell.angle_gamma   90.00
#
_symmetry.space_group_name_H-M   'P 1'
#
loop_
_entity.id
_entity.type
_entity.pdbx_description
1 polymer ?
#
loop_
_entity_poly.entity_id
_entity_poly.type
_entity_poly.pdbx_seq_one_letter_code
_entity_poly.pdbx_strand_id
1 'polypeptide(L)'
;GEAAGESTELTGKGTKEEPYTVSDVISLNNSIVGPFYVKGYIVGQVVGQSLDSGSEFVAPWTPSTNQNTGELNTYNTNILIAVSIDETDVKNVVPVQLPSGELRNALNLPENGDMYQKEILVYGNLEAYFRVPGVKSPTYAVVDGVEYGLNPDEPIVEPEATPVTIAEFIEASESEEVYYELTGTISAGEGSINTTYGNFDLVDETGSVYVYGLTATYIPAGGQNDKSYASLGLNEGDNITIRGYRGSYNGKVEVMGAYFVKKN
;
A
#
# COMPACT_ATOMS: atom_id res chain seq x y z
N GLY A 1 -3.40 -49.24 -6.19
CA GLY A 1 -4.50 -48.34 -6.11
C GLY A 1 -3.95 -46.93 -5.87
N GLU A 2 -3.86 -46.11 -6.92
CA GLU A 2 -3.55 -44.70 -6.80
C GLU A 2 -4.75 -44.02 -6.14
N ALA A 3 -4.52 -43.42 -4.99
CA ALA A 3 -5.48 -42.49 -4.40
C ALA A 3 -5.54 -41.26 -5.31
N ALA A 4 -6.64 -41.12 -6.05
CA ALA A 4 -6.96 -39.88 -6.75
C ALA A 4 -7.06 -38.79 -5.68
N GLY A 5 -6.16 -37.81 -5.72
CA GLY A 5 -6.25 -36.62 -4.90
C GLY A 5 -7.56 -35.94 -5.21
N GLU A 6 -8.43 -35.78 -4.21
CA GLU A 6 -9.61 -34.93 -4.33
C GLU A 6 -9.13 -33.53 -4.69
N SER A 7 -9.37 -33.14 -5.92
CA SER A 7 -9.27 -31.75 -6.36
C SER A 7 -10.36 -31.00 -5.58
N THR A 8 -9.97 -30.27 -4.54
CA THR A 8 -10.88 -29.40 -3.81
C THR A 8 -11.32 -28.31 -4.78
N GLU A 9 -12.59 -28.38 -5.23
CA GLU A 9 -13.16 -27.40 -6.13
C GLU A 9 -13.20 -26.04 -5.39
N LEU A 10 -12.64 -25.00 -5.99
CA LEU A 10 -12.66 -23.67 -5.41
C LEU A 10 -14.09 -23.11 -5.45
N THR A 11 -14.47 -22.41 -4.40
CA THR A 11 -15.79 -21.80 -4.26
C THR A 11 -15.89 -20.51 -5.09
N GLY A 12 -14.84 -19.69 -5.07
CA GLY A 12 -14.75 -18.41 -5.77
C GLY A 12 -13.86 -18.45 -7.00
N LYS A 13 -13.79 -17.31 -7.68
CA LYS A 13 -12.94 -17.07 -8.87
C LYS A 13 -11.91 -15.96 -8.66
N GLY A 14 -11.93 -15.31 -7.48
CA GLY A 14 -11.07 -14.18 -7.17
C GLY A 14 -11.47 -12.86 -7.84
N THR A 15 -12.67 -12.79 -8.40
CA THR A 15 -13.27 -11.56 -8.91
C THR A 15 -14.08 -10.85 -7.82
N LYS A 16 -14.50 -9.62 -8.05
CA LYS A 16 -15.30 -8.85 -7.08
C LYS A 16 -16.66 -9.52 -6.82
N GLU A 17 -17.26 -10.07 -7.89
CA GLU A 17 -18.58 -10.74 -7.86
C GLU A 17 -18.49 -12.14 -7.25
N GLU A 18 -17.37 -12.83 -7.49
CA GLU A 18 -17.10 -14.19 -7.01
C GLU A 18 -15.72 -14.25 -6.33
N PRO A 19 -15.53 -13.56 -5.19
CA PRO A 19 -14.25 -13.51 -4.50
C PRO A 19 -13.84 -14.88 -3.99
N TYR A 20 -12.53 -15.13 -3.90
CA TYR A 20 -12.04 -16.29 -3.19
C TYR A 20 -12.44 -16.22 -1.72
N THR A 21 -12.84 -17.35 -1.17
CA THR A 21 -13.01 -17.51 0.29
C THR A 21 -11.63 -17.72 0.94
N VAL A 22 -11.58 -17.59 2.25
CA VAL A 22 -10.36 -17.94 3.01
C VAL A 22 -9.95 -19.39 2.76
N SER A 23 -10.91 -20.32 2.68
CA SER A 23 -10.63 -21.73 2.35
C SER A 23 -10.04 -21.90 0.96
N ASP A 24 -10.49 -21.12 -0.03
CA ASP A 24 -9.92 -21.13 -1.38
C ASP A 24 -8.45 -20.68 -1.36
N VAL A 25 -8.15 -19.60 -0.65
CA VAL A 25 -6.77 -19.08 -0.54
C VAL A 25 -5.84 -20.11 0.09
N ILE A 26 -6.29 -20.80 1.16
CA ILE A 26 -5.52 -21.86 1.80
C ILE A 26 -5.30 -23.03 0.83
N SER A 27 -6.33 -23.44 0.09
CA SER A 27 -6.25 -24.54 -0.88
C SER A 27 -5.35 -24.19 -2.08
N LEU A 28 -5.38 -22.95 -2.56
CA LEU A 28 -4.51 -22.46 -3.64
C LEU A 28 -3.03 -22.48 -3.25
N ASN A 29 -2.74 -22.29 -1.99
CA ASN A 29 -1.38 -22.36 -1.42
C ASN A 29 -0.34 -21.60 -2.27
N ASN A 30 -0.65 -20.35 -2.62
CA ASN A 30 0.20 -19.46 -3.41
C ASN A 30 0.51 -19.96 -4.85
N SER A 31 -0.31 -20.84 -5.41
CA SER A 31 -0.08 -21.44 -6.73
C SER A 31 -0.42 -20.54 -7.91
N ILE A 32 -1.10 -19.41 -7.67
CA ILE A 32 -1.46 -18.43 -8.69
C ILE A 32 -0.80 -17.07 -8.40
N VAL A 33 -0.56 -16.30 -9.45
CA VAL A 33 0.13 -15.02 -9.38
C VAL A 33 -0.83 -13.88 -9.72
N GLY A 34 -0.72 -12.79 -9.00
CA GLY A 34 -1.46 -11.56 -9.23
C GLY A 34 -2.39 -11.21 -8.07
N PRO A 35 -3.02 -10.02 -8.15
CA PRO A 35 -3.99 -9.60 -7.18
C PRO A 35 -5.36 -10.23 -7.48
N PHE A 36 -6.06 -10.63 -6.41
CA PHE A 36 -7.39 -11.19 -6.45
C PHE A 36 -8.24 -10.63 -5.33
N TYR A 37 -9.55 -10.69 -5.49
CA TYR A 37 -10.49 -10.41 -4.41
C TYR A 37 -10.65 -11.61 -3.49
N VAL A 38 -10.53 -11.36 -2.20
CA VAL A 38 -10.70 -12.34 -1.12
C VAL A 38 -11.73 -11.83 -0.13
N LYS A 39 -12.63 -12.71 0.30
CA LYS A 39 -13.69 -12.40 1.27
C LYS A 39 -13.51 -13.23 2.54
N GLY A 40 -13.72 -12.58 3.68
CA GLY A 40 -13.71 -13.24 4.99
C GLY A 40 -14.20 -12.32 6.10
N TYR A 41 -14.08 -12.78 7.33
CA TYR A 41 -14.33 -11.99 8.54
C TYR A 41 -13.02 -11.66 9.23
N ILE A 42 -12.87 -10.44 9.72
CA ILE A 42 -11.71 -10.02 10.51
C ILE A 42 -11.80 -10.68 11.89
N VAL A 43 -10.91 -11.63 12.17
CA VAL A 43 -10.96 -12.43 13.39
C VAL A 43 -9.78 -12.21 14.33
N GLY A 44 -8.79 -11.43 13.93
CA GLY A 44 -7.63 -11.19 14.76
C GLY A 44 -6.46 -10.51 14.05
N GLN A 45 -5.30 -10.62 14.69
CA GLN A 45 -4.02 -10.09 14.23
C GLN A 45 -2.87 -10.97 14.65
N VAL A 46 -1.69 -10.74 14.07
CA VAL A 46 -0.44 -11.39 14.48
C VAL A 46 0.48 -10.35 15.10
N VAL A 47 0.95 -10.61 16.30
CA VAL A 47 2.01 -9.86 16.97
C VAL A 47 3.31 -10.66 16.90
N GLY A 48 4.40 -10.01 16.45
CA GLY A 48 5.67 -10.70 16.24
C GLY A 48 5.77 -11.33 14.85
N GLN A 49 6.38 -12.51 14.74
CA GLN A 49 6.82 -13.06 13.45
C GLN A 49 6.24 -14.45 13.10
N SER A 50 5.36 -14.97 13.90
CA SER A 50 4.79 -16.32 13.71
C SER A 50 3.30 -16.32 14.03
N LEU A 51 2.52 -16.99 13.16
CA LEU A 51 1.10 -17.25 13.45
C LEU A 51 0.93 -18.05 14.73
N ASP A 52 1.69 -19.13 14.89
CA ASP A 52 1.51 -20.08 15.99
C ASP A 52 1.67 -19.43 17.37
N SER A 53 2.62 -18.51 17.50
CA SER A 53 2.93 -17.86 18.78
C SER A 53 2.43 -16.42 18.90
N GLY A 54 2.04 -15.79 17.78
CA GLY A 54 1.70 -14.37 17.74
C GLY A 54 0.25 -14.05 17.43
N SER A 55 -0.57 -15.06 17.08
CA SER A 55 -1.97 -14.80 16.74
C SER A 55 -2.79 -14.44 17.97
N GLU A 56 -3.52 -13.35 17.86
CA GLU A 56 -4.51 -12.89 18.84
C GLU A 56 -5.89 -12.90 18.18
N PHE A 57 -6.86 -13.51 18.86
CA PHE A 57 -8.24 -13.67 18.37
C PHE A 57 -9.27 -12.93 19.23
N VAL A 58 -8.83 -12.22 20.25
CA VAL A 58 -9.70 -11.50 21.19
C VAL A 58 -8.99 -10.28 21.75
N ALA A 59 -9.76 -9.20 21.95
CA ALA A 59 -9.25 -7.99 22.61
C ALA A 59 -8.88 -8.26 24.10
N PRO A 60 -7.96 -7.49 24.69
CA PRO A 60 -7.33 -6.29 24.13
C PRO A 60 -6.25 -6.62 23.08
N TRP A 61 -6.22 -5.80 22.02
CA TRP A 61 -5.26 -5.98 20.94
C TRP A 61 -3.89 -5.40 21.31
N THR A 62 -2.84 -6.21 21.18
CA THR A 62 -1.49 -5.77 21.51
C THR A 62 -0.94 -4.90 20.37
N PRO A 63 -0.54 -3.63 20.63
CA PRO A 63 0.16 -2.82 19.64
C PRO A 63 1.55 -3.37 19.36
N SER A 64 2.04 -3.21 18.14
CA SER A 64 3.44 -3.53 17.81
C SER A 64 4.39 -2.51 18.42
N THR A 65 5.63 -2.92 18.70
CA THR A 65 6.71 -2.03 19.13
C THR A 65 7.71 -1.80 18.00
N ASN A 66 8.26 -0.61 17.94
CA ASN A 66 9.40 -0.33 17.07
C ASN A 66 10.62 -1.07 17.61
N GLN A 67 11.14 -2.02 16.84
CA GLN A 67 12.28 -2.85 17.27
C GLN A 67 13.58 -2.07 17.48
N ASN A 68 13.72 -0.90 16.84
CA ASN A 68 14.93 -0.09 16.94
C ASN A 68 14.91 0.89 18.12
N THR A 69 13.74 1.41 18.47
CA THR A 69 13.61 2.43 19.54
C THR A 69 12.96 1.89 20.80
N GLY A 70 12.30 0.74 20.74
CA GLY A 70 11.49 0.21 21.84
C GLY A 70 10.20 0.99 22.09
N GLU A 71 9.93 2.03 21.33
CA GLU A 71 8.70 2.81 21.44
C GLU A 71 7.50 2.02 20.97
N LEU A 72 6.34 2.28 21.57
CA LEU A 72 5.08 1.68 21.18
C LEU A 72 4.72 2.18 19.79
N ASN A 73 4.62 1.24 18.84
CA ASN A 73 4.02 1.51 17.55
C ASN A 73 2.52 1.20 17.68
N THR A 74 1.67 2.22 17.57
CA THR A 74 0.22 2.06 17.69
C THR A 74 -0.40 1.28 16.55
N TYR A 75 0.32 1.13 15.43
CA TYR A 75 -0.17 0.41 14.27
C TYR A 75 0.31 -1.04 14.27
N ASN A 76 -0.59 -1.96 13.96
CA ASN A 76 -0.21 -3.30 13.55
C ASN A 76 -0.17 -3.40 12.02
N THR A 77 0.65 -4.30 11.48
CA THR A 77 0.93 -4.41 10.05
C THR A 77 0.08 -5.45 9.36
N ASN A 78 -0.87 -6.04 10.06
CA ASN A 78 -1.66 -7.16 9.56
C ASN A 78 -3.00 -7.30 10.29
N ILE A 79 -3.89 -8.04 9.66
CA ILE A 79 -5.08 -8.63 10.26
C ILE A 79 -5.16 -10.11 9.86
N LEU A 80 -5.92 -10.88 10.61
CA LEU A 80 -6.29 -12.26 10.28
C LEU A 80 -7.74 -12.29 9.81
N ILE A 81 -8.00 -13.00 8.72
CA ILE A 81 -9.36 -13.23 8.22
C ILE A 81 -9.69 -14.72 8.17
N ALA A 82 -10.96 -15.04 8.35
CA ALA A 82 -11.47 -16.41 8.37
C ALA A 82 -12.82 -16.53 7.65
N VAL A 83 -13.23 -17.75 7.34
CA VAL A 83 -14.59 -18.04 6.84
C VAL A 83 -15.64 -17.83 7.92
N SER A 84 -15.33 -18.21 9.16
CA SER A 84 -16.22 -18.08 10.32
C SER A 84 -15.82 -16.90 11.19
N ILE A 85 -16.82 -16.16 11.66
CA ILE A 85 -16.65 -15.01 12.56
C ILE A 85 -16.02 -15.38 13.93
N ASP A 86 -16.17 -16.63 14.34
CA ASP A 86 -15.68 -17.14 15.63
C ASP A 86 -14.43 -18.04 15.49
N GLU A 87 -13.77 -18.01 14.33
CA GLU A 87 -12.59 -18.82 14.09
C GLU A 87 -11.41 -18.41 14.97
N THR A 88 -10.76 -19.37 15.59
CA THR A 88 -9.57 -19.18 16.43
C THR A 88 -8.43 -20.16 16.12
N ASP A 89 -8.63 -21.09 15.17
CA ASP A 89 -7.57 -21.99 14.75
C ASP A 89 -6.72 -21.32 13.66
N VAL A 90 -5.42 -21.19 13.92
CA VAL A 90 -4.45 -20.60 13.01
C VAL A 90 -4.36 -21.31 11.65
N LYS A 91 -4.83 -22.57 11.55
CA LYS A 91 -4.86 -23.32 10.30
C LYS A 91 -5.98 -22.89 9.36
N ASN A 92 -6.99 -22.21 9.88
CA ASN A 92 -8.19 -21.80 9.17
C ASN A 92 -8.25 -20.30 8.90
N VAL A 93 -7.15 -19.59 9.12
CA VAL A 93 -7.06 -18.15 8.88
C VAL A 93 -6.07 -17.82 7.77
N VAL A 94 -6.27 -16.67 7.14
CA VAL A 94 -5.36 -16.08 6.17
C VAL A 94 -4.89 -14.74 6.71
N PRO A 95 -3.56 -14.53 6.87
CA PRO A 95 -3.03 -13.22 7.23
C PRO A 95 -3.08 -12.27 6.03
N VAL A 96 -3.56 -11.07 6.28
CA VAL A 96 -3.61 -9.96 5.32
C VAL A 96 -2.64 -8.88 5.78
N GLN A 97 -1.69 -8.55 4.93
CA GLN A 97 -0.77 -7.44 5.18
C GLN A 97 -1.52 -6.11 5.14
N LEU A 98 -1.18 -5.21 6.04
CA LEU A 98 -1.64 -3.82 6.02
C LEU A 98 -0.44 -2.91 5.67
N PRO A 99 -0.27 -2.55 4.40
CA PRO A 99 0.78 -1.62 4.00
C PRO A 99 0.56 -0.25 4.63
N SER A 100 1.63 0.52 4.82
CA SER A 100 1.52 1.90 5.32
C SER A 100 0.55 2.71 4.48
N GLY A 101 -0.27 3.55 5.12
CA GLY A 101 -1.26 4.39 4.48
C GLY A 101 -2.68 4.04 4.90
N GLU A 102 -3.64 4.32 4.03
CA GLU A 102 -5.08 4.28 4.35
C GLU A 102 -5.55 2.92 4.88
N LEU A 103 -5.16 1.81 4.26
CA LEU A 103 -5.57 0.48 4.69
C LEU A 103 -5.12 0.17 6.12
N ARG A 104 -3.85 0.46 6.44
CA ARG A 104 -3.34 0.25 7.81
C ARG A 104 -4.03 1.16 8.81
N ASN A 105 -4.18 2.44 8.48
CA ASN A 105 -4.81 3.41 9.38
C ASN A 105 -6.25 3.03 9.71
N ALA A 106 -6.99 2.50 8.74
CA ALA A 106 -8.40 2.14 8.90
C ALA A 106 -8.65 0.76 9.51
N LEU A 107 -7.76 -0.21 9.28
CA LEU A 107 -8.04 -1.62 9.55
C LEU A 107 -7.20 -2.23 10.68
N ASN A 108 -6.16 -1.56 11.19
CA ASN A 108 -5.38 -2.07 12.30
C ASN A 108 -6.25 -2.18 13.56
N LEU A 109 -6.24 -3.33 14.22
CA LEU A 109 -7.11 -3.60 15.37
C LEU A 109 -6.76 -2.83 16.64
N PRO A 110 -5.47 -2.52 16.96
CA PRO A 110 -5.16 -1.71 18.13
C PRO A 110 -5.85 -0.35 18.16
N GLU A 111 -6.05 0.30 17.02
CA GLU A 111 -6.71 1.60 16.93
C GLU A 111 -8.17 1.50 16.46
N ASN A 112 -8.51 0.46 15.72
CA ASN A 112 -9.84 0.26 15.14
C ASN A 112 -10.44 -1.08 15.59
N GLY A 113 -10.55 -1.27 16.90
CA GLY A 113 -11.06 -2.51 17.48
C GLY A 113 -12.48 -2.89 17.05
N ASP A 114 -13.26 -1.92 16.57
CA ASP A 114 -14.60 -2.10 16.01
C ASP A 114 -14.59 -2.80 14.64
N MET A 115 -13.44 -2.94 13.98
CA MET A 115 -13.29 -3.73 12.76
C MET A 115 -13.33 -5.24 13.04
N TYR A 116 -13.08 -5.64 14.28
CA TYR A 116 -13.18 -7.06 14.69
C TYR A 116 -14.58 -7.63 14.43
N GLN A 117 -14.61 -8.83 13.86
CA GLN A 117 -15.80 -9.58 13.45
C GLN A 117 -16.61 -8.96 12.29
N LYS A 118 -16.09 -7.93 11.64
CA LYS A 118 -16.71 -7.41 10.41
C LYS A 118 -16.28 -8.21 9.18
N GLU A 119 -17.20 -8.31 8.22
CA GLU A 119 -16.90 -8.87 6.90
C GLU A 119 -16.01 -7.91 6.12
N ILE A 120 -15.00 -8.46 5.48
CA ILE A 120 -14.08 -7.72 4.61
C ILE A 120 -14.01 -8.36 3.23
N LEU A 121 -14.03 -7.52 2.20
CA LEU A 121 -13.58 -7.84 0.85
C LEU A 121 -12.25 -7.13 0.63
N VAL A 122 -11.17 -7.86 0.36
CA VAL A 122 -9.83 -7.30 0.16
C VAL A 122 -9.29 -7.68 -1.21
N TYR A 123 -8.61 -6.74 -1.88
CA TYR A 123 -7.94 -6.96 -3.16
C TYR A 123 -6.43 -6.85 -2.99
N GLY A 124 -5.73 -7.96 -3.21
CA GLY A 124 -4.28 -8.04 -3.03
C GLY A 124 -3.68 -9.32 -3.60
N ASN A 125 -2.37 -9.42 -3.56
CA ASN A 125 -1.63 -10.55 -4.10
C ASN A 125 -1.77 -11.77 -3.19
N LEU A 126 -2.11 -12.92 -3.78
CA LEU A 126 -2.01 -14.20 -3.08
C LEU A 126 -0.55 -14.62 -3.01
N GLU A 127 0.05 -14.41 -1.86
CA GLU A 127 1.48 -14.60 -1.65
C GLU A 127 1.73 -15.01 -0.20
N ALA A 128 2.76 -15.82 0.01
CA ALA A 128 3.11 -16.27 1.36
C ALA A 128 3.36 -15.08 2.32
N TYR A 129 2.65 -15.07 3.44
CA TYR A 129 2.83 -14.13 4.52
C TYR A 129 2.88 -14.90 5.84
N PHE A 130 3.86 -14.64 6.70
CA PHE A 130 4.15 -15.47 7.88
C PHE A 130 4.35 -16.96 7.54
N ARG A 131 4.89 -17.26 6.34
CA ARG A 131 5.15 -18.63 5.82
C ARG A 131 3.90 -19.49 5.58
N VAL A 132 2.73 -18.88 5.51
CA VAL A 132 1.46 -19.52 5.16
C VAL A 132 0.84 -18.78 3.98
N PRO A 133 -0.19 -19.36 3.30
CA PRO A 133 -0.96 -18.62 2.32
C PRO A 133 -1.51 -17.33 2.90
N GLY A 134 -1.28 -16.21 2.23
CA GLY A 134 -1.65 -14.89 2.71
C GLY A 134 -2.08 -13.94 1.59
N VAL A 135 -2.48 -12.74 1.99
CA VAL A 135 -2.75 -11.62 1.08
C VAL A 135 -1.71 -10.54 1.36
N LYS A 136 -0.86 -10.26 0.39
CA LYS A 136 0.19 -9.24 0.48
C LYS A 136 -0.04 -8.08 -0.45
N SER A 137 0.49 -6.94 -0.06
CA SER A 137 0.40 -5.69 -0.83
C SER A 137 -1.03 -5.37 -1.29
N PRO A 138 -2.05 -5.50 -0.43
CA PRO A 138 -3.40 -5.12 -0.81
C PRO A 138 -3.46 -3.63 -1.11
N THR A 139 -4.24 -3.26 -2.12
CA THR A 139 -4.43 -1.88 -2.56
C THR A 139 -5.85 -1.37 -2.30
N TYR A 140 -6.78 -2.27 -2.01
CA TYR A 140 -8.19 -1.92 -1.83
C TYR A 140 -8.87 -2.89 -0.86
N ALA A 141 -9.78 -2.37 -0.07
CA ALA A 141 -10.65 -3.16 0.79
C ALA A 141 -12.02 -2.49 0.98
N VAL A 142 -13.04 -3.30 1.24
CA VAL A 142 -14.39 -2.84 1.60
C VAL A 142 -14.78 -3.51 2.92
N VAL A 143 -15.19 -2.72 3.91
CA VAL A 143 -15.73 -3.20 5.19
C VAL A 143 -17.02 -2.46 5.50
N ASP A 144 -18.13 -3.17 5.71
CA ASP A 144 -19.46 -2.59 5.93
C ASP A 144 -19.88 -1.57 4.85
N GLY A 145 -19.51 -1.81 3.59
CA GLY A 145 -19.81 -0.90 2.47
C GLY A 145 -18.94 0.35 2.40
N VAL A 146 -17.98 0.51 3.31
CA VAL A 146 -16.99 1.59 3.28
C VAL A 146 -15.76 1.12 2.52
N GLU A 147 -15.35 1.89 1.53
CA GLU A 147 -14.18 1.61 0.69
C GLU A 147 -12.93 2.25 1.28
N TYR A 148 -11.80 1.54 1.22
CA TYR A 148 -10.48 1.98 1.64
C TYR A 148 -9.45 1.67 0.55
N GLY A 149 -8.54 2.60 0.29
CA GLY A 149 -7.50 2.45 -0.74
C GLY A 149 -8.01 2.73 -2.16
N LEU A 150 -7.34 2.15 -3.15
CA LEU A 150 -7.64 2.35 -4.56
C LEU A 150 -8.55 1.26 -5.10
N ASN A 151 -9.77 1.64 -5.47
CA ASN A 151 -10.70 0.73 -6.15
C ASN A 151 -10.14 0.38 -7.54
N PRO A 152 -9.79 -0.91 -7.81
CA PRO A 152 -9.20 -1.29 -9.09
C PRO A 152 -10.17 -1.21 -10.27
N ASP A 153 -11.47 -1.09 -10.00
CA ASP A 153 -12.53 -0.99 -11.02
C ASP A 153 -12.84 0.47 -11.39
N GLU A 154 -12.32 1.44 -10.65
CA GLU A 154 -12.49 2.86 -10.96
C GLU A 154 -11.44 3.33 -11.97
N PRO A 155 -11.82 4.14 -12.97
CA PRO A 155 -10.86 4.72 -13.89
C PRO A 155 -9.95 5.70 -13.16
N ILE A 156 -8.65 5.61 -13.42
CA ILE A 156 -7.67 6.57 -12.91
C ILE A 156 -7.80 7.86 -13.72
N VAL A 157 -8.13 8.96 -13.02
CA VAL A 157 -8.19 10.31 -13.60
C VAL A 157 -7.02 11.12 -13.03
N GLU A 158 -6.11 11.55 -13.91
CA GLU A 158 -5.03 12.45 -13.50
C GLU A 158 -5.60 13.82 -13.10
N PRO A 159 -5.10 14.43 -12.00
CA PRO A 159 -5.49 15.78 -11.64
C PRO A 159 -4.98 16.80 -12.66
N GLU A 160 -5.71 17.88 -12.83
CA GLU A 160 -5.19 19.04 -13.55
C GLU A 160 -4.01 19.63 -12.78
N ALA A 161 -2.95 20.00 -13.49
CA ALA A 161 -1.74 20.55 -12.92
C ALA A 161 -1.41 21.91 -13.53
N THR A 162 -1.06 22.88 -12.68
CA THR A 162 -0.67 24.24 -13.10
C THR A 162 0.84 24.32 -13.24
N PRO A 163 1.37 24.72 -14.40
CA PRO A 163 2.80 24.99 -14.56
C PRO A 163 3.24 26.16 -13.68
N VAL A 164 4.28 25.95 -12.88
CA VAL A 164 4.88 26.96 -12.00
C VAL A 164 6.40 26.77 -11.95
N THR A 165 7.12 27.81 -11.53
CA THR A 165 8.53 27.70 -11.17
C THR A 165 8.71 27.00 -9.82
N ILE A 166 9.91 26.53 -9.54
CA ILE A 166 10.22 25.93 -8.22
C ILE A 166 10.02 26.95 -7.09
N ALA A 167 10.39 28.21 -7.29
CA ALA A 167 10.16 29.25 -6.28
C ALA A 167 8.66 29.45 -6.01
N GLU A 168 7.82 29.50 -7.03
CA GLU A 168 6.37 29.64 -6.88
C GLU A 168 5.76 28.40 -6.19
N PHE A 169 6.25 27.20 -6.50
CA PHE A 169 5.84 25.98 -5.82
C PHE A 169 6.16 26.00 -4.32
N ILE A 170 7.35 26.45 -3.95
CA ILE A 170 7.77 26.55 -2.54
C ILE A 170 6.89 27.50 -1.76
N GLU A 171 6.46 28.61 -2.36
CA GLU A 171 5.57 29.62 -1.76
C GLU A 171 4.09 29.19 -1.72
N ALA A 172 3.71 28.14 -2.47
CA ALA A 172 2.34 27.67 -2.51
C ALA A 172 1.89 27.08 -1.17
N SER A 173 0.58 27.06 -0.96
CA SER A 173 -0.01 26.39 0.20
C SER A 173 0.10 24.88 0.11
N GLU A 174 0.29 24.24 1.25
CA GLU A 174 0.29 22.79 1.36
C GLU A 174 -1.11 22.21 1.08
N SER A 175 -1.21 21.30 0.12
CA SER A 175 -2.47 20.64 -0.25
C SER A 175 -2.22 19.40 -1.09
N GLU A 176 -2.82 18.29 -0.72
CA GLU A 176 -2.78 17.03 -1.50
C GLU A 176 -3.72 17.05 -2.72
N GLU A 177 -4.60 18.04 -2.81
CA GLU A 177 -5.60 18.16 -3.89
C GLU A 177 -5.15 19.05 -5.04
N VAL A 178 -4.13 19.90 -4.82
CA VAL A 178 -3.65 20.87 -5.81
C VAL A 178 -2.33 20.40 -6.42
N TYR A 179 -2.36 20.07 -7.70
CA TYR A 179 -1.19 19.62 -8.45
C TYR A 179 -0.54 20.74 -9.23
N TYR A 180 0.78 20.69 -9.29
CA TYR A 180 1.63 21.61 -10.04
C TYR A 180 2.46 20.84 -11.03
N GLU A 181 2.78 21.47 -12.15
CA GLU A 181 3.74 20.97 -13.13
C GLU A 181 5.06 21.73 -12.97
N LEU A 182 6.13 20.99 -12.73
CA LEU A 182 7.48 21.50 -12.51
C LEU A 182 8.43 20.98 -13.58
N THR A 183 9.27 21.86 -14.08
CA THR A 183 10.37 21.50 -15.00
C THR A 183 11.70 21.90 -14.38
N GLY A 184 12.64 20.98 -14.37
CA GLY A 184 13.96 21.24 -13.81
C GLY A 184 14.94 20.11 -14.08
N THR A 185 16.15 20.26 -13.57
CA THR A 185 17.24 19.31 -13.71
C THR A 185 17.37 18.46 -12.47
N ILE A 186 17.52 17.15 -12.67
CA ILE A 186 17.74 16.18 -11.59
C ILE A 186 19.11 16.41 -10.96
N SER A 187 19.14 16.53 -9.64
CA SER A 187 20.36 16.66 -8.84
C SER A 187 20.32 15.73 -7.62
N ALA A 188 21.47 15.19 -7.26
CA ALA A 188 21.63 14.47 -6.00
C ALA A 188 21.62 15.41 -4.77
N GLY A 189 21.78 16.71 -4.98
CA GLY A 189 21.90 17.67 -3.88
C GLY A 189 23.13 17.38 -3.00
N GLU A 190 22.94 17.41 -1.69
CA GLU A 190 23.97 17.07 -0.71
C GLU A 190 24.06 15.56 -0.43
N GLY A 191 23.22 14.75 -1.04
CA GLY A 191 23.10 13.32 -0.80
C GLY A 191 23.30 12.47 -2.05
N SER A 192 22.45 11.48 -2.20
CA SER A 192 22.39 10.60 -3.36
C SER A 192 20.95 10.43 -3.84
N ILE A 193 20.80 10.16 -5.13
CA ILE A 193 19.49 9.83 -5.71
C ILE A 193 19.07 8.44 -5.21
N ASN A 194 17.88 8.35 -4.60
CA ASN A 194 17.29 7.06 -4.28
C ASN A 194 16.59 6.51 -5.54
N THR A 195 17.25 5.59 -6.23
CA THR A 195 16.75 5.03 -7.48
C THR A 195 15.62 4.01 -7.30
N THR A 196 15.37 3.54 -6.08
CA THR A 196 14.25 2.65 -5.78
C THR A 196 12.93 3.40 -5.80
N TYR A 197 12.88 4.56 -5.15
CA TYR A 197 11.66 5.35 -5.00
C TYR A 197 11.63 6.60 -5.87
N GLY A 198 12.77 7.01 -6.42
CA GLY A 198 12.89 8.25 -7.19
C GLY A 198 12.94 9.50 -6.32
N ASN A 199 13.78 9.49 -5.28
CA ASN A 199 14.00 10.67 -4.44
C ASN A 199 15.24 11.43 -4.92
N PHE A 200 15.10 12.72 -5.19
CA PHE A 200 16.16 13.59 -5.69
C PHE A 200 15.78 15.06 -5.50
N ASP A 201 16.72 15.96 -5.73
CA ASP A 201 16.44 17.39 -5.85
C ASP A 201 16.12 17.75 -7.30
N LEU A 202 15.06 18.51 -7.54
CA LEU A 202 14.73 19.11 -8.81
C LEU A 202 15.14 20.59 -8.78
N VAL A 203 15.93 21.04 -9.77
CA VAL A 203 16.54 22.36 -9.78
C VAL A 203 16.16 23.11 -11.06
N ASP A 204 15.66 24.33 -10.93
CA ASP A 204 15.51 25.28 -12.02
C ASP A 204 16.30 26.58 -11.70
N GLU A 205 16.16 27.60 -12.54
CA GLU A 205 16.82 28.91 -12.36
C GLU A 205 16.33 29.66 -11.10
N THR A 206 15.19 29.29 -10.55
CA THR A 206 14.55 29.97 -9.41
C THR A 206 14.87 29.30 -8.07
N GLY A 207 15.29 28.05 -8.06
CA GLY A 207 15.60 27.33 -6.83
C GLY A 207 15.71 25.83 -6.97
N SER A 208 15.64 25.16 -5.83
CA SER A 208 15.71 23.71 -5.69
C SER A 208 14.61 23.20 -4.76
N VAL A 209 14.00 22.09 -5.08
CA VAL A 209 13.01 21.42 -4.24
C VAL A 209 13.25 19.91 -4.23
N TYR A 210 13.05 19.29 -3.06
CA TYR A 210 13.16 17.86 -2.90
C TYR A 210 11.91 17.14 -3.43
N VAL A 211 12.13 16.14 -4.27
CA VAL A 211 11.07 15.22 -4.75
C VAL A 211 11.07 13.99 -3.89
N TYR A 212 9.99 13.77 -3.16
CA TYR A 212 9.80 12.60 -2.31
C TYR A 212 9.05 11.50 -3.06
N GLY A 213 9.80 10.76 -3.87
CA GLY A 213 9.29 9.69 -4.73
C GLY A 213 8.76 10.21 -6.08
N LEU A 214 9.29 9.63 -7.17
CA LEU A 214 8.79 9.84 -8.52
C LEU A 214 8.37 8.50 -9.12
N THR A 215 7.14 8.43 -9.60
CA THR A 215 6.62 7.25 -10.32
C THR A 215 6.51 7.53 -11.82
N ALA A 216 6.46 6.48 -12.63
CA ALA A 216 6.35 6.62 -14.08
C ALA A 216 5.00 7.19 -14.52
N THR A 217 3.94 6.89 -13.76
CA THR A 217 2.57 7.37 -14.01
C THR A 217 1.93 7.85 -12.72
N TYR A 218 0.84 8.61 -12.85
CA TYR A 218 0.05 9.06 -11.71
C TYR A 218 -0.46 7.88 -10.88
N ILE A 219 -0.30 7.97 -9.58
CA ILE A 219 -0.88 7.05 -8.59
C ILE A 219 -1.88 7.86 -7.76
N PRO A 220 -3.17 7.49 -7.77
CA PRO A 220 -4.19 8.19 -6.98
C PRO A 220 -3.93 8.14 -5.48
N ALA A 221 -4.56 9.04 -4.72
CA ALA A 221 -4.51 9.05 -3.26
C ALA A 221 -4.89 7.68 -2.68
N GLY A 222 -4.16 7.23 -1.66
CA GLY A 222 -4.29 5.88 -1.08
C GLY A 222 -3.41 4.81 -1.74
N GLY A 223 -2.88 5.05 -2.95
CA GLY A 223 -1.90 4.19 -3.60
C GLY A 223 -0.49 4.39 -3.07
N GLN A 224 0.36 3.40 -3.27
CA GLN A 224 1.76 3.44 -2.86
C GLN A 224 2.68 3.63 -4.06
N ASN A 225 3.88 4.18 -3.81
CA ASN A 225 4.93 4.24 -4.82
C ASN A 225 5.22 2.82 -5.34
N ASP A 226 5.02 2.64 -6.64
CA ASP A 226 5.16 1.35 -7.35
C ASP A 226 6.62 1.02 -7.72
N LYS A 227 7.57 1.87 -7.31
CA LYS A 227 9.01 1.74 -7.59
C LYS A 227 9.34 1.75 -9.08
N SER A 228 8.51 2.41 -9.89
CA SER A 228 8.66 2.49 -11.34
C SER A 228 9.74 3.47 -11.81
N TYR A 229 10.34 4.26 -10.90
CA TYR A 229 11.39 5.22 -11.23
C TYR A 229 12.54 4.60 -12.05
N ALA A 230 13.01 3.44 -11.67
CA ALA A 230 14.12 2.77 -12.36
C ALA A 230 13.83 2.47 -13.84
N SER A 231 12.55 2.27 -14.19
CA SER A 231 12.12 2.02 -15.57
C SER A 231 12.23 3.26 -16.48
N LEU A 232 12.33 4.46 -15.90
CA LEU A 232 12.39 5.70 -16.64
C LEU A 232 13.79 5.99 -17.26
N GLY A 233 14.82 5.31 -16.78
CA GLY A 233 16.19 5.49 -17.27
C GLY A 233 16.74 6.91 -17.06
N LEU A 234 16.29 7.60 -15.99
CA LEU A 234 16.70 8.96 -15.68
C LEU A 234 18.04 8.98 -14.92
N ASN A 235 18.83 10.00 -15.21
CA ASN A 235 20.13 10.23 -14.60
C ASN A 235 20.22 11.62 -14.00
N GLU A 236 21.16 11.83 -13.08
CA GLU A 236 21.55 13.16 -12.64
C GLU A 236 21.96 14.03 -13.83
N GLY A 237 21.50 15.28 -13.86
CA GLY A 237 21.72 16.20 -14.96
C GLY A 237 20.64 16.18 -16.06
N ASP A 238 19.75 15.20 -16.05
CA ASP A 238 18.61 15.18 -16.98
C ASP A 238 17.62 16.28 -16.63
N ASN A 239 17.14 17.01 -17.65
CA ASN A 239 16.05 17.96 -17.50
C ASN A 239 14.72 17.25 -17.76
N ILE A 240 13.81 17.34 -16.79
CA ILE A 240 12.53 16.63 -16.82
C ILE A 240 11.38 17.54 -16.43
N THR A 241 10.18 17.16 -16.85
CA THR A 241 8.92 17.72 -16.39
C THR A 241 8.19 16.66 -15.56
N ILE A 242 7.76 17.04 -14.38
CA ILE A 242 7.01 16.21 -13.44
C ILE A 242 5.75 16.93 -12.98
N ARG A 243 4.79 16.20 -12.43
CA ARG A 243 3.62 16.75 -11.73
C ARG A 243 3.56 16.18 -10.33
N GLY A 244 3.14 16.99 -9.36
CA GLY A 244 3.00 16.60 -7.98
C GLY A 244 2.34 17.69 -7.15
N TYR A 245 2.03 17.38 -5.90
CA TYR A 245 1.48 18.35 -4.96
C TYR A 245 2.53 18.83 -3.96
N ARG A 246 2.27 20.00 -3.36
CA ARG A 246 3.14 20.60 -2.37
C ARG A 246 2.84 20.01 -1.00
N GLY A 247 3.79 19.29 -0.44
CA GLY A 247 3.80 18.82 0.93
C GLY A 247 5.01 19.30 1.71
N SER A 248 5.18 18.81 2.92
CA SER A 248 6.36 19.07 3.74
C SER A 248 6.66 17.92 4.70
N TYR A 249 7.93 17.81 5.06
CA TYR A 249 8.38 16.91 6.11
C TYR A 249 9.42 17.59 6.99
N ASN A 250 9.20 17.62 8.30
CA ASN A 250 10.07 18.32 9.26
C ASN A 250 10.39 19.77 8.86
N GLY A 251 9.42 20.50 8.34
CA GLY A 251 9.57 21.89 7.91
C GLY A 251 10.26 22.07 6.55
N LYS A 252 10.67 21.00 5.88
CA LYS A 252 11.23 21.02 4.53
C LYS A 252 10.12 20.83 3.51
N VAL A 253 10.02 21.73 2.53
CA VAL A 253 9.07 21.59 1.41
C VAL A 253 9.48 20.44 0.52
N GLU A 254 8.49 19.63 0.12
CA GLU A 254 8.69 18.49 -0.75
C GLU A 254 7.63 18.43 -1.86
N VAL A 255 8.03 17.96 -3.04
CA VAL A 255 7.08 17.52 -4.07
C VAL A 255 6.66 16.10 -3.73
N MET A 256 5.40 15.92 -3.43
CA MET A 256 4.80 14.63 -3.06
C MET A 256 3.81 14.17 -4.13
N GLY A 257 3.53 12.86 -4.16
CA GLY A 257 2.66 12.28 -5.18
C GLY A 257 3.16 12.52 -6.60
N ALA A 258 4.47 12.67 -6.76
CA ALA A 258 5.07 13.07 -8.03
C ALA A 258 5.05 11.95 -9.07
N TYR A 259 4.73 12.31 -10.31
CA TYR A 259 4.82 11.41 -11.44
C TYR A 259 5.46 12.10 -12.66
N PHE A 260 6.11 11.27 -13.48
CA PHE A 260 6.86 11.70 -14.65
C PHE A 260 5.94 12.10 -15.81
N VAL A 261 6.26 13.20 -16.48
CA VAL A 261 5.56 13.66 -17.68
C VAL A 261 6.42 13.44 -18.90
N LYS A 262 7.64 13.99 -18.89
CA LYS A 262 8.59 13.87 -20.02
C LYS A 262 10.02 14.23 -19.62
N LYS A 263 10.97 13.76 -20.41
CA LYS A 263 12.36 14.25 -20.47
C LYS A 263 12.46 15.29 -21.58
N ASN A 264 13.08 16.43 -21.28
CA ASN A 264 13.23 17.55 -22.22
C ASN A 264 14.54 17.47 -23.02
#